data_6cb277071c40160e1d162d3af7b1bfef
#
_entry.id   6cb277071c40160e1d162d3af7b1bfef
#
_cell.length_a   1.000
_cell.length_b   1.000
_cell.length_c   1.000
_cell.angle_alpha   90.00
_cell.angle_beta   90.00
_cell.angle_gamma   90.00
#
_symmetry.space_group_name_H-M   'P 1'
#
loop_
_entity.id
_entity.type
_entity.pdbx_description
1 polymer ?
#
loop_
_entity_poly.entity_id
_entity_poly.type
_entity_poly.pdbx_seq_one_letter_code
_entity_poly.pdbx_strand_id
1 'polypeptide(L)'
;MSMPAMRPVTTIEDMWALPEDGLRHELLDGVHVVTPTPAFRHQAILGVLFGLLLEATRDRPDLRVFSSPADLRLGPRTAVQPDLFVFRADPAVPPKDWPDVGIPLVAIEILSPSTAPRDRGLKRRIYQRAGIQEYWVVDPDARLIERWTPADSRPEILDELLEWRLDGALLLQVPLTLLFDDPRGS
;
A
#
# COMPACT_ATOMS: atom_id res chain seq x y z
N MET A 1 8.41 -27.43 31.58
CA MET A 1 8.42 -27.58 30.12
C MET A 1 8.96 -26.30 29.54
N SER A 2 10.16 -26.35 28.91
CA SER A 2 10.73 -25.19 28.24
C SER A 2 9.98 -24.97 26.95
N MET A 3 9.40 -23.78 26.75
CA MET A 3 8.84 -23.41 25.44
C MET A 3 9.98 -23.43 24.40
N PRO A 4 9.78 -24.06 23.23
CA PRO A 4 10.77 -23.99 22.19
C PRO A 4 11.00 -22.52 21.83
N ALA A 5 12.26 -22.10 21.76
CA ALA A 5 12.62 -20.77 21.33
C ALA A 5 12.09 -20.59 19.89
N MET A 6 11.13 -19.67 19.70
CA MET A 6 10.64 -19.32 18.36
C MET A 6 11.84 -18.85 17.53
N ARG A 7 12.04 -19.48 16.38
CA ARG A 7 13.04 -18.99 15.42
C ARG A 7 12.69 -17.58 14.98
N PRO A 8 13.66 -16.67 14.88
CA PRO A 8 13.39 -15.35 14.36
C PRO A 8 12.91 -15.44 12.90
N VAL A 9 11.84 -14.74 12.57
CA VAL A 9 11.31 -14.60 11.20
C VAL A 9 12.17 -13.59 10.47
N THR A 10 13.00 -14.04 9.56
CA THR A 10 13.97 -13.18 8.84
C THR A 10 13.93 -13.35 7.33
N THR A 11 13.20 -14.35 6.84
CA THR A 11 12.97 -14.63 5.42
C THR A 11 11.48 -14.64 5.13
N ILE A 12 11.13 -14.54 3.85
CA ILE A 12 9.72 -14.61 3.40
C ILE A 12 9.16 -16.00 3.69
N GLU A 13 9.96 -17.03 3.51
CA GLU A 13 9.60 -18.42 3.78
C GLU A 13 9.32 -18.64 5.26
N ASP A 14 10.11 -18.04 6.17
CA ASP A 14 9.83 -18.06 7.61
C ASP A 14 8.50 -17.39 7.92
N MET A 15 8.21 -16.25 7.28
CA MET A 15 6.97 -15.49 7.49
C MET A 15 5.75 -16.29 7.01
N TRP A 16 5.83 -16.89 5.82
CA TRP A 16 4.73 -17.69 5.28
C TRP A 16 4.54 -19.04 6.00
N ALA A 17 5.53 -19.49 6.75
CA ALA A 17 5.41 -20.67 7.62
C ALA A 17 4.75 -20.37 8.97
N LEU A 18 4.45 -19.10 9.27
CA LEU A 18 3.70 -18.75 10.48
C LEU A 18 2.29 -19.34 10.42
N PRO A 19 1.73 -19.75 11.56
CA PRO A 19 0.32 -20.14 11.61
C PRO A 19 -0.58 -18.96 11.28
N GLU A 20 -1.71 -19.23 10.64
CA GLU A 20 -2.73 -18.22 10.41
C GLU A 20 -3.33 -17.77 11.76
N ASP A 21 -3.05 -16.56 12.16
CA ASP A 21 -3.52 -15.94 13.42
C ASP A 21 -4.48 -14.75 13.18
N GLY A 22 -4.79 -14.46 11.90
CA GLY A 22 -5.66 -13.37 11.49
C GLY A 22 -4.98 -11.99 11.55
N LEU A 23 -3.68 -11.93 11.81
CA LEU A 23 -2.91 -10.69 11.81
C LEU A 23 -2.25 -10.43 10.45
N ARG A 24 -1.91 -9.18 10.21
CA ARG A 24 -1.16 -8.76 9.03
C ARG A 24 0.33 -8.80 9.33
N HIS A 25 1.03 -9.77 8.72
CA HIS A 25 2.47 -9.94 8.83
C HIS A 25 3.16 -9.36 7.60
N GLU A 26 4.23 -8.62 7.83
CA GLU A 26 5.08 -8.06 6.79
C GLU A 26 6.55 -8.34 7.13
N LEU A 27 7.38 -8.45 6.11
CA LEU A 27 8.83 -8.56 6.25
C LEU A 27 9.48 -7.35 5.57
N LEU A 28 10.04 -6.44 6.35
CA LEU A 28 10.62 -5.18 5.88
C LEU A 28 12.14 -5.23 5.99
N ASP A 29 12.84 -5.54 4.90
CA ASP A 29 14.30 -5.75 4.87
C ASP A 29 14.78 -6.79 5.91
N GLY A 30 13.96 -7.83 6.14
CA GLY A 30 14.23 -8.89 7.12
C GLY A 30 13.83 -8.57 8.56
N VAL A 31 13.13 -7.47 8.76
CA VAL A 31 12.47 -7.15 10.04
C VAL A 31 11.02 -7.57 9.95
N HIS A 32 10.64 -8.55 10.75
CA HIS A 32 9.26 -9.01 10.85
C HIS A 32 8.42 -8.01 11.63
N VAL A 33 7.31 -7.61 11.04
CA VAL A 33 6.38 -6.63 11.59
C VAL A 33 4.97 -7.20 11.58
N VAL A 34 4.24 -7.00 12.67
CA VAL A 34 2.83 -7.34 12.79
C VAL A 34 2.03 -6.05 12.90
N THR A 35 1.02 -5.91 12.06
CA THR A 35 0.16 -4.71 12.04
C THR A 35 -1.18 -5.03 12.70
N PRO A 36 -1.65 -4.23 13.67
CA PRO A 36 -2.94 -4.43 14.31
C PRO A 36 -4.09 -4.13 13.34
N THR A 37 -5.29 -4.55 13.73
CA THR A 37 -6.53 -4.24 13.00
C THR A 37 -6.68 -2.72 12.84
N PRO A 38 -6.98 -2.25 11.62
CA PRO A 38 -7.13 -0.83 11.35
C PRO A 38 -8.38 -0.23 12.04
N ALA A 39 -8.31 1.07 12.35
CA ALA A 39 -9.42 1.82 12.90
C ALA A 39 -10.52 2.07 11.84
N PHE A 40 -11.75 2.37 12.31
CA PHE A 40 -12.89 2.65 11.42
C PHE A 40 -12.60 3.73 10.38
N ARG A 41 -12.04 4.88 10.80
CA ARG A 41 -11.70 6.00 9.90
C ARG A 41 -10.72 5.59 8.80
N HIS A 42 -9.73 4.75 9.14
CA HIS A 42 -8.80 4.19 8.15
C HIS A 42 -9.56 3.39 7.08
N GLN A 43 -10.46 2.49 7.51
CA GLN A 43 -11.25 1.66 6.59
C GLN A 43 -12.23 2.48 5.75
N ALA A 44 -12.80 3.55 6.30
CA ALA A 44 -13.69 4.45 5.56
C ALA A 44 -12.93 5.13 4.41
N ILE A 45 -11.76 5.72 4.68
CA ILE A 45 -10.90 6.35 3.67
C ILE A 45 -10.44 5.32 2.63
N LEU A 46 -10.03 4.12 3.08
CA LEU A 46 -9.66 3.02 2.19
C LEU A 46 -10.79 2.68 1.22
N GLY A 47 -12.01 2.52 1.72
CA GLY A 47 -13.17 2.19 0.90
C GLY A 47 -13.49 3.24 -0.17
N VAL A 48 -13.43 4.53 0.20
CA VAL A 48 -13.63 5.63 -0.75
C VAL A 48 -12.54 5.64 -1.82
N LEU A 49 -11.28 5.59 -1.40
CA LEU A 49 -10.15 5.66 -2.33
C LEU A 49 -10.09 4.43 -3.26
N PHE A 50 -10.43 3.25 -2.73
CA PHE A 50 -10.53 2.03 -3.53
C PHE A 50 -11.59 2.16 -4.62
N GLY A 51 -12.79 2.65 -4.27
CA GLY A 51 -13.86 2.90 -5.23
C GLY A 51 -13.46 3.88 -6.33
N LEU A 52 -12.80 4.98 -5.95
CA LEU A 52 -12.31 5.99 -6.91
C LEU A 52 -11.25 5.43 -7.87
N LEU A 53 -10.33 4.62 -7.36
CA LEU A 53 -9.29 3.97 -8.19
C LEU A 53 -9.90 2.93 -9.14
N LEU A 54 -10.89 2.15 -8.70
CA LEU A 54 -11.62 1.21 -9.57
C LEU A 54 -12.33 1.94 -10.70
N GLU A 55 -12.98 3.05 -10.39
CA GLU A 55 -13.65 3.89 -11.41
C GLU A 55 -12.62 4.48 -12.39
N ALA A 56 -11.53 5.04 -11.88
CA ALA A 56 -10.47 5.65 -12.68
C ALA A 56 -9.77 4.64 -13.64
N THR A 57 -9.78 3.36 -13.29
CA THR A 57 -9.14 2.31 -14.09
C THR A 57 -10.13 1.46 -14.89
N ARG A 58 -11.42 1.81 -14.88
CA ARG A 58 -12.50 1.03 -15.53
C ARG A 58 -12.22 0.72 -17.00
N ASP A 59 -11.77 1.73 -17.75
CA ASP A 59 -11.50 1.63 -19.18
C ASP A 59 -10.05 1.22 -19.51
N ARG A 60 -9.31 0.78 -18.50
CA ARG A 60 -7.91 0.34 -18.61
C ARG A 60 -7.80 -1.15 -18.25
N PRO A 61 -8.05 -2.07 -19.20
CA PRO A 61 -8.02 -3.50 -18.95
C PRO A 61 -6.63 -4.02 -18.55
N ASP A 62 -5.59 -3.22 -18.76
CA ASP A 62 -4.22 -3.49 -18.34
C ASP A 62 -3.94 -3.10 -16.88
N LEU A 63 -4.86 -2.39 -16.21
CA LEU A 63 -4.69 -1.98 -14.82
C LEU A 63 -5.53 -2.82 -13.86
N ARG A 64 -4.98 -3.09 -12.70
CA ARG A 64 -5.66 -3.80 -11.60
C ARG A 64 -5.45 -3.03 -10.32
N VAL A 65 -6.53 -2.89 -9.55
CA VAL A 65 -6.53 -2.27 -8.22
C VAL A 65 -6.85 -3.32 -7.19
N PHE A 66 -6.05 -3.41 -6.15
CA PHE A 66 -6.28 -4.31 -5.02
C PHE A 66 -6.06 -3.62 -3.68
N SER A 67 -6.67 -4.19 -2.66
CA SER A 67 -6.44 -3.83 -1.26
C SER A 67 -5.80 -5.00 -0.50
N SER A 68 -5.19 -4.70 0.66
CA SER A 68 -4.79 -5.71 1.63
C SER A 68 -5.99 -6.60 2.06
N PRO A 69 -5.73 -7.87 2.45
CA PRO A 69 -4.41 -8.52 2.55
C PRO A 69 -3.90 -9.02 1.18
N ALA A 70 -2.66 -8.69 0.84
CA ALA A 70 -2.01 -9.12 -0.39
C ALA A 70 -0.48 -9.01 -0.25
N ASP A 71 0.21 -10.14 -0.29
CA ASP A 71 1.67 -10.18 -0.12
C ASP A 71 2.41 -9.79 -1.40
N LEU A 72 2.97 -8.60 -1.44
CA LEU A 72 3.83 -8.14 -2.53
C LEU A 72 5.30 -8.40 -2.20
N ARG A 73 5.94 -9.22 -3.00
CA ARG A 73 7.37 -9.53 -2.85
C ARG A 73 8.22 -8.49 -3.59
N LEU A 74 8.87 -7.59 -2.84
CA LEU A 74 9.74 -6.54 -3.40
C LEU A 74 11.24 -6.87 -3.27
N GLY A 75 11.59 -8.06 -2.83
CA GLY A 75 12.96 -8.51 -2.67
C GLY A 75 13.05 -9.82 -1.89
N PRO A 76 14.26 -10.39 -1.72
CA PRO A 76 14.43 -11.70 -1.07
C PRO A 76 14.09 -11.68 0.43
N ARG A 77 14.11 -10.51 1.05
CA ARG A 77 13.81 -10.31 2.48
C ARG A 77 12.77 -9.22 2.69
N THR A 78 11.91 -8.99 1.68
CA THR A 78 10.92 -7.91 1.70
C THR A 78 9.63 -8.39 1.08
N ALA A 79 8.62 -8.55 1.92
CA ALA A 79 7.24 -8.80 1.55
C ALA A 79 6.36 -7.79 2.31
N VAL A 80 5.62 -6.99 1.56
CA VAL A 80 4.80 -5.88 2.06
C VAL A 80 3.34 -6.09 1.72
N GLN A 81 2.46 -5.52 2.52
CA GLN A 81 1.03 -5.49 2.27
C GLN A 81 0.54 -4.03 2.30
N PRO A 82 0.69 -3.27 1.19
CA PRO A 82 0.15 -1.91 1.14
C PRO A 82 -1.37 -1.93 1.31
N ASP A 83 -1.94 -0.89 1.92
CA ASP A 83 -3.38 -0.81 2.12
C ASP A 83 -4.14 -0.86 0.78
N LEU A 84 -3.63 -0.13 -0.24
CA LEU A 84 -4.08 -0.20 -1.62
C LEU A 84 -2.88 -0.20 -2.57
N PHE A 85 -3.06 -0.79 -3.75
CA PHE A 85 -2.06 -0.70 -4.81
C PHE A 85 -2.68 -0.86 -6.20
N VAL A 86 -1.99 -0.27 -7.17
CA VAL A 86 -2.32 -0.42 -8.59
C VAL A 86 -1.13 -1.05 -9.30
N PHE A 87 -1.38 -2.06 -10.11
CA PHE A 87 -0.33 -2.66 -10.93
C PHE A 87 -0.79 -2.87 -12.37
N ARG A 88 0.17 -3.03 -13.26
CA ARG A 88 -0.08 -3.35 -14.67
C ARG A 88 -0.02 -4.86 -14.87
N ALA A 89 -1.06 -5.42 -15.45
CA ALA A 89 -1.13 -6.81 -15.83
C ALA A 89 -1.35 -6.92 -17.34
N ASP A 90 -0.74 -7.92 -17.97
CA ASP A 90 -1.10 -8.29 -19.33
C ASP A 90 -2.50 -8.92 -19.30
N PRO A 91 -3.49 -8.35 -19.98
CA PRO A 91 -4.84 -8.93 -20.02
C PRO A 91 -4.88 -10.35 -20.60
N ALA A 92 -3.91 -10.70 -21.47
CA ALA A 92 -3.81 -12.02 -22.07
C ALA A 92 -3.17 -13.07 -21.14
N VAL A 93 -2.36 -12.59 -20.16
CA VAL A 93 -1.64 -13.45 -19.20
C VAL A 93 -1.79 -12.87 -17.80
N PRO A 94 -2.98 -12.93 -17.20
CA PRO A 94 -3.18 -12.38 -15.87
C PRO A 94 -2.36 -13.15 -14.83
N PRO A 95 -1.88 -12.47 -13.77
CA PRO A 95 -1.21 -13.13 -12.66
C PRO A 95 -2.10 -14.23 -12.06
N LYS A 96 -1.47 -15.33 -11.67
CA LYS A 96 -2.17 -16.46 -11.02
C LYS A 96 -2.08 -16.37 -9.51
N ASP A 97 -1.04 -15.72 -8.99
CA ASP A 97 -0.79 -15.59 -7.57
C ASP A 97 -0.01 -14.30 -7.29
N TRP A 98 0.09 -13.88 -6.03
CA TRP A 98 0.75 -12.64 -5.60
C TRP A 98 2.21 -12.51 -6.06
N PRO A 99 3.05 -13.56 -6.06
CA PRO A 99 4.40 -13.48 -6.61
C PRO A 99 4.48 -13.06 -8.08
N ASP A 100 3.40 -13.26 -8.85
CA ASP A 100 3.34 -12.93 -10.28
C ASP A 100 2.98 -11.47 -10.54
N VAL A 101 2.54 -10.73 -9.51
CA VAL A 101 2.03 -9.35 -9.64
C VAL A 101 3.13 -8.38 -10.04
N GLY A 102 4.38 -8.64 -9.65
CA GLY A 102 5.49 -7.75 -9.91
C GLY A 102 5.47 -6.47 -9.07
N ILE A 103 6.09 -5.42 -9.59
CA ILE A 103 6.22 -4.13 -8.88
C ILE A 103 4.98 -3.27 -9.19
N PRO A 104 4.25 -2.78 -8.18
CA PRO A 104 3.13 -1.86 -8.39
C PRO A 104 3.54 -0.56 -9.07
N LEU A 105 2.61 0.03 -9.79
CA LEU A 105 2.71 1.41 -10.29
C LEU A 105 2.51 2.41 -9.14
N VAL A 106 1.51 2.15 -8.31
CA VAL A 106 1.18 2.96 -7.14
C VAL A 106 1.03 2.04 -5.94
N ALA A 107 1.64 2.40 -4.82
CA ALA A 107 1.38 1.84 -3.50
C ALA A 107 0.84 2.93 -2.57
N ILE A 108 -0.14 2.61 -1.75
CA ILE A 108 -0.84 3.57 -0.89
C ILE A 108 -0.90 3.00 0.53
N GLU A 109 -0.50 3.82 1.50
CA GLU A 109 -0.64 3.52 2.92
C GLU A 109 -1.46 4.63 3.57
N ILE A 110 -2.48 4.25 4.34
CA ILE A 110 -3.29 5.16 5.13
C ILE A 110 -2.75 5.12 6.56
N LEU A 111 -2.30 6.26 7.05
CA LEU A 111 -1.63 6.31 8.33
C LEU A 111 -2.56 5.99 9.50
N SER A 112 -1.98 5.30 10.47
CA SER A 112 -2.47 5.24 11.84
C SER A 112 -1.38 5.72 12.79
N PRO A 113 -1.69 6.12 14.03
CA PRO A 113 -0.68 6.56 14.98
C PRO A 113 0.44 5.54 15.21
N SER A 114 0.13 4.24 15.12
CA SER A 114 1.11 3.16 15.34
C SER A 114 1.98 2.85 14.13
N THR A 115 1.53 3.17 12.91
CA THR A 115 2.24 2.83 11.65
C THR A 115 2.97 4.01 11.02
N ALA A 116 2.55 5.24 11.30
CA ALA A 116 3.04 6.46 10.64
C ALA A 116 4.58 6.60 10.57
N PRO A 117 5.37 6.34 11.64
CA PRO A 117 6.83 6.45 11.56
C PRO A 117 7.43 5.43 10.59
N ARG A 118 6.86 4.22 10.52
CA ARG A 118 7.30 3.14 9.65
C ARG A 118 6.96 3.43 8.20
N ASP A 119 5.74 3.89 7.93
CA ASP A 119 5.24 4.15 6.59
C ASP A 119 5.99 5.35 5.96
N ARG A 120 6.17 6.44 6.71
CA ARG A 120 6.99 7.60 6.29
C ARG A 120 8.49 7.30 6.23
N GLY A 121 8.97 6.30 6.93
CA GLY A 121 10.38 5.97 7.05
C GLY A 121 10.82 4.74 6.24
N LEU A 122 10.67 3.57 6.83
CA LEU A 122 11.20 2.32 6.27
C LEU A 122 10.46 1.90 5.00
N LYS A 123 9.11 1.87 5.01
CA LYS A 123 8.31 1.50 3.84
C LYS A 123 8.55 2.45 2.66
N ARG A 124 8.60 3.76 2.92
CA ARG A 124 8.95 4.74 1.87
C ARG A 124 10.25 4.37 1.16
N ARG A 125 11.34 4.09 1.92
CA ARG A 125 12.62 3.71 1.32
C ARG A 125 12.55 2.39 0.56
N ILE A 126 11.80 1.43 1.06
CA ILE A 126 11.56 0.15 0.40
C ILE A 126 10.86 0.37 -0.95
N TYR A 127 9.77 1.12 -0.96
CA TYR A 127 8.98 1.38 -2.18
C TYR A 127 9.77 2.18 -3.22
N GLN A 128 10.51 3.23 -2.79
CA GLN A 128 11.39 3.98 -3.67
C GLN A 128 12.48 3.09 -4.28
N ARG A 129 13.16 2.27 -3.48
CA ARG A 129 14.21 1.36 -3.94
C ARG A 129 13.68 0.27 -4.87
N ALA A 130 12.46 -0.18 -4.65
CA ALA A 130 11.78 -1.14 -5.53
C ALA A 130 11.37 -0.54 -6.88
N GLY A 131 11.42 0.79 -7.04
CA GLY A 131 11.05 1.47 -8.27
C GLY A 131 9.55 1.65 -8.46
N ILE A 132 8.75 1.62 -7.38
CA ILE A 132 7.33 1.96 -7.43
C ILE A 132 7.21 3.41 -7.91
N GLN A 133 6.42 3.65 -8.97
CA GLN A 133 6.38 4.95 -9.63
C GLN A 133 5.84 6.04 -8.70
N GLU A 134 4.80 5.74 -7.94
CA GLU A 134 4.25 6.64 -6.92
C GLU A 134 3.94 5.89 -5.63
N TYR A 135 4.36 6.46 -4.51
CA TYR A 135 3.98 6.03 -3.17
C TYR A 135 3.20 7.14 -2.49
N TRP A 136 1.96 6.84 -2.12
CA TRP A 136 1.08 7.80 -1.45
C TRP A 136 0.94 7.45 0.02
N VAL A 137 1.24 8.42 0.87
CA VAL A 137 1.01 8.35 2.31
C VAL A 137 -0.19 9.26 2.62
N VAL A 138 -1.32 8.64 2.89
CA VAL A 138 -2.56 9.35 3.23
C VAL A 138 -2.58 9.61 4.72
N ASP A 139 -2.60 10.87 5.13
CA ASP A 139 -2.65 11.30 6.53
C ASP A 139 -4.07 11.78 6.89
N PRO A 140 -4.87 10.96 7.60
CA PRO A 140 -6.21 11.35 8.00
C PRO A 140 -6.26 12.53 8.97
N ASP A 141 -5.25 12.69 9.82
CA ASP A 141 -5.23 13.72 10.86
C ASP A 141 -4.79 15.07 10.29
N ALA A 142 -3.76 15.08 9.46
CA ALA A 142 -3.31 16.28 8.74
C ALA A 142 -4.18 16.60 7.50
N ARG A 143 -5.04 15.65 7.07
CA ARG A 143 -5.96 15.80 5.92
C ARG A 143 -5.24 16.10 4.62
N LEU A 144 -4.14 15.38 4.37
CA LEU A 144 -3.28 15.55 3.20
C LEU A 144 -2.78 14.19 2.69
N ILE A 145 -2.20 14.22 1.49
CA ILE A 145 -1.48 13.08 0.92
C ILE A 145 -0.04 13.53 0.64
N GLU A 146 0.93 12.75 1.14
CA GLU A 146 2.33 12.85 0.72
C GLU A 146 2.55 11.94 -0.48
N ARG A 147 2.84 12.51 -1.64
CA ARG A 147 3.19 11.74 -2.84
C ARG A 147 4.69 11.70 -3.01
N TRP A 148 5.21 10.50 -3.20
CA TRP A 148 6.63 10.22 -3.38
C TRP A 148 6.88 9.48 -4.68
N THR A 149 7.92 9.86 -5.41
CA THR A 149 8.49 9.10 -6.53
C THR A 149 9.84 8.50 -6.15
N PRO A 150 10.42 7.58 -6.95
CA PRO A 150 11.73 6.99 -6.63
C PRO A 150 12.86 7.98 -6.46
N ALA A 151 12.81 9.14 -7.14
CA ALA A 151 13.86 10.15 -7.12
C ALA A 151 13.69 11.20 -6.02
N ASP A 152 12.56 11.22 -5.31
CA ASP A 152 12.24 12.31 -4.40
C ASP A 152 13.02 12.21 -3.09
N SER A 153 13.57 13.35 -2.65
CA SER A 153 14.12 13.55 -1.31
C SER A 153 13.09 14.14 -0.33
N ARG A 154 12.01 14.73 -0.87
CA ARG A 154 10.88 15.32 -0.14
C ARG A 154 9.59 14.97 -0.88
N PRO A 155 8.46 14.81 -0.17
CA PRO A 155 7.18 14.54 -0.81
C PRO A 155 6.64 15.78 -1.51
N GLU A 156 5.85 15.56 -2.54
CA GLU A 156 4.83 16.52 -2.92
C GLU A 156 3.67 16.42 -1.93
N ILE A 157 3.25 17.57 -1.39
CA ILE A 157 2.13 17.65 -0.46
C ILE A 157 0.87 18.03 -1.23
N LEU A 158 -0.14 17.18 -1.14
CA LEU A 158 -1.47 17.41 -1.71
C LEU A 158 -2.44 17.63 -0.54
N ASP A 159 -3.05 18.79 -0.46
CA ASP A 159 -3.98 19.20 0.60
C ASP A 159 -5.36 19.66 0.09
N GLU A 160 -5.48 19.88 -1.23
CA GLU A 160 -6.76 20.26 -1.85
C GLU A 160 -7.24 19.22 -2.87
N LEU A 161 -6.36 18.78 -3.77
CA LEU A 161 -6.70 17.98 -4.93
C LEU A 161 -5.70 16.83 -5.13
N LEU A 162 -6.23 15.62 -5.34
CA LEU A 162 -5.45 14.48 -5.80
C LEU A 162 -5.65 14.35 -7.31
N GLU A 163 -4.57 14.51 -8.07
CA GLU A 163 -4.51 14.13 -9.48
C GLU A 163 -3.57 12.94 -9.65
N TRP A 164 -4.02 11.91 -10.37
CA TRP A 164 -3.17 10.82 -10.78
C TRP A 164 -3.12 10.71 -12.30
N ARG A 165 -1.90 10.73 -12.81
CA ARG A 165 -1.61 10.61 -14.24
C ARG A 165 -0.78 9.36 -14.51
N LEU A 166 -1.13 8.66 -15.59
CA LEU A 166 -0.36 7.50 -16.05
C LEU A 166 -0.26 7.55 -17.57
N ASP A 167 0.94 7.31 -18.09
CA ASP A 167 1.25 7.35 -19.53
C ASP A 167 0.78 8.69 -20.19
N GLY A 168 0.86 9.80 -19.45
CA GLY A 168 0.43 11.13 -19.90
C GLY A 168 -1.07 11.41 -19.77
N ALA A 169 -1.91 10.40 -19.50
CA ALA A 169 -3.34 10.56 -19.32
C ALA A 169 -3.70 10.88 -17.85
N LEU A 170 -4.64 11.79 -17.64
CA LEU A 170 -5.25 12.01 -16.33
C LEU A 170 -6.27 10.89 -16.08
N LEU A 171 -6.03 10.05 -15.10
CA LEU A 171 -6.91 8.92 -14.74
C LEU A 171 -7.82 9.27 -13.57
N LEU A 172 -7.32 10.04 -12.60
CA LEU A 172 -8.06 10.41 -11.40
C LEU A 172 -7.87 11.89 -11.11
N GLN A 173 -8.98 12.57 -10.75
CA GLN A 173 -8.96 13.92 -10.21
C GLN A 173 -10.02 14.02 -9.13
N VAL A 174 -9.62 14.21 -7.88
CA VAL A 174 -10.50 14.16 -6.72
C VAL A 174 -10.15 15.23 -5.71
N PRO A 175 -11.11 16.08 -5.29
CA PRO A 175 -10.91 16.96 -4.16
C PRO A 175 -10.73 16.13 -2.88
N LEU A 176 -9.73 16.46 -2.06
CA LEU A 176 -9.43 15.70 -0.84
C LEU A 176 -10.51 15.78 0.23
N THR A 177 -11.41 16.77 0.15
CA THR A 177 -12.62 16.82 0.97
C THR A 177 -13.48 15.55 0.82
N LEU A 178 -13.48 14.93 -0.36
CA LEU A 178 -14.21 13.68 -0.58
C LEU A 178 -13.65 12.50 0.23
N LEU A 179 -12.34 12.51 0.52
CA LEU A 179 -11.70 11.48 1.34
C LEU A 179 -11.86 11.75 2.83
N PHE A 180 -11.77 13.02 3.23
CA PHE A 180 -11.63 13.39 4.64
C PHE A 180 -12.92 13.93 5.28
N ASP A 181 -13.90 14.40 4.48
CA ASP A 181 -15.17 14.93 4.94
C ASP A 181 -16.37 14.03 4.61
N ASP A 182 -16.12 12.80 4.14
CA ASP A 182 -17.22 11.87 3.86
C ASP A 182 -17.96 11.55 5.17
N PRO A 183 -19.24 11.92 5.29
CA PRO A 183 -20.02 11.69 6.51
C PRO A 183 -20.20 10.21 6.85
N ARG A 184 -19.88 9.31 5.92
CA ARG A 184 -19.87 7.85 6.16
C ARG A 184 -18.62 7.40 6.90
N GLY A 185 -17.60 8.24 7.02
CA GLY A 185 -16.29 7.95 7.62
C GLY A 185 -15.91 8.83 8.83
N SER A 186 -16.76 9.77 9.20
CA SER A 186 -16.54 10.68 10.34
C SER A 186 -17.23 10.18 11.61
#